data_d1f2c2c02f1117480bacabea0e697102
#
_entry.id   d1f2c2c02f1117480bacabea0e697102
#
_cell.length_a   1.000
_cell.length_b   1.000
_cell.length_c   1.000
_cell.angle_alpha   90.00
_cell.angle_beta   90.00
_cell.angle_gamma   90.00
#
_symmetry.space_group_name_H-M   'P 1'
#
loop_
_entity.id
_entity.type
_entity.pdbx_description
1 polymer ?
#
loop_
_entity_poly.entity_id
_entity_poly.type
_entity_poly.pdbx_seq_one_letter_code
_entity_poly.pdbx_strand_id
1 'polypeptide(L)'
;MSEPAQKLQTILIVDDEPSIRLLFRSALQSLPARILEADNGLDAMSLIEQEKPALVVTDYAMPDWDGLEVCHQIRKRPDLQHIKIVLITGQATPPFLLEAVNFGVVNAALAKPVNINELQQLATRLLARDRA
;
A
#
# COMPACT_ATOMS: atom_id res chain seq x y z
N MET A 1 -14.50 -9.21 31.76
CA MET A 1 -14.97 -8.93 30.39
C MET A 1 -13.82 -9.11 29.43
N SER A 2 -14.06 -9.89 28.41
CA SER A 2 -13.01 -10.07 27.41
C SER A 2 -12.86 -8.81 26.56
N GLU A 3 -11.64 -8.56 26.11
CA GLU A 3 -11.40 -7.53 25.13
C GLU A 3 -12.22 -7.81 23.88
N PRO A 4 -12.79 -6.79 23.25
CA PRO A 4 -13.37 -7.00 21.93
C PRO A 4 -12.28 -7.52 21.00
N ALA A 5 -12.63 -8.43 20.13
CA ALA A 5 -11.69 -8.91 19.14
C ALA A 5 -11.07 -7.71 18.42
N GLN A 6 -9.76 -7.69 18.36
CA GLN A 6 -9.07 -6.62 17.63
C GLN A 6 -9.49 -6.67 16.18
N LYS A 7 -9.85 -5.53 15.63
CA LYS A 7 -10.11 -5.45 14.21
C LYS A 7 -8.84 -5.81 13.46
N LEU A 8 -8.98 -6.63 12.45
CA LEU A 8 -7.89 -6.87 11.52
C LEU A 8 -7.54 -5.54 10.84
N GLN A 9 -6.27 -5.33 10.66
CA GLN A 9 -5.81 -4.23 9.83
C GLN A 9 -6.19 -4.52 8.38
N THR A 10 -6.33 -3.49 7.58
CA THR A 10 -6.70 -3.64 6.17
C THR A 10 -5.51 -3.27 5.31
N ILE A 11 -5.24 -4.10 4.30
CA ILE A 11 -4.25 -3.83 3.26
C ILE A 11 -4.99 -3.65 1.95
N LEU A 12 -4.68 -2.58 1.23
CA LEU A 12 -5.20 -2.36 -0.12
C LEU A 12 -4.09 -2.59 -1.13
N ILE A 13 -4.34 -3.47 -2.09
CA ILE A 13 -3.45 -3.73 -3.21
C ILE A 13 -4.02 -3.04 -4.44
N VAL A 14 -3.22 -2.22 -5.11
CA VAL A 14 -3.64 -1.47 -6.30
C VAL A 14 -2.70 -1.80 -7.46
N ASP A 15 -3.24 -2.43 -8.48
CA ASP A 15 -2.51 -2.74 -9.70
C ASP A 15 -3.53 -3.07 -10.79
N ASP A 16 -3.31 -2.60 -12.01
CA ASP A 16 -4.25 -2.85 -13.10
C ASP A 16 -4.14 -4.27 -13.67
N GLU A 17 -3.10 -5.01 -13.30
CA GLU A 17 -2.91 -6.39 -13.76
C GLU A 17 -3.42 -7.39 -12.71
N PRO A 18 -4.44 -8.21 -13.05
CA PRO A 18 -4.98 -9.20 -12.10
C PRO A 18 -3.93 -10.20 -11.60
N SER A 19 -2.99 -10.58 -12.46
CA SER A 19 -1.95 -11.54 -12.09
C SER A 19 -1.02 -10.97 -11.00
N ILE A 20 -0.73 -9.68 -11.07
CA ILE A 20 0.11 -9.02 -10.06
C ILE A 20 -0.66 -8.91 -8.75
N ARG A 21 -1.94 -8.53 -8.79
CA ARG A 21 -2.76 -8.48 -7.58
C ARG A 21 -2.83 -9.86 -6.90
N LEU A 22 -2.98 -10.92 -7.69
CA LEU A 22 -3.01 -12.28 -7.14
C LEU A 22 -1.68 -12.63 -6.48
N LEU A 23 -0.57 -12.27 -7.11
CA LEU A 23 0.77 -12.52 -6.56
C LEU A 23 0.95 -11.80 -5.22
N PHE A 24 0.59 -10.53 -5.16
CA PHE A 24 0.73 -9.75 -3.94
C PHE A 24 -0.22 -10.24 -2.84
N ARG A 25 -1.46 -10.61 -3.21
CA ARG A 25 -2.39 -11.20 -2.26
C ARG A 25 -1.81 -12.48 -1.66
N SER A 26 -1.23 -13.34 -2.50
CA SER A 26 -0.59 -14.56 -2.02
C SER A 26 0.54 -14.27 -1.03
N ALA A 27 1.33 -13.25 -1.32
CA ALA A 27 2.43 -12.86 -0.45
C ALA A 27 1.95 -12.34 0.91
N LEU A 28 0.81 -11.68 0.95
CA LEU A 28 0.35 -10.95 2.12
C LEU A 28 -0.74 -11.67 2.90
N GLN A 29 -1.31 -12.75 2.36
CA GLN A 29 -2.46 -13.41 3.00
C GLN A 29 -2.12 -14.09 4.32
N SER A 30 -0.84 -14.36 4.59
CA SER A 30 -0.42 -14.94 5.87
C SER A 30 -0.40 -13.90 7.00
N LEU A 31 -0.49 -12.63 6.67
CA LEU A 31 -0.52 -11.57 7.67
C LEU A 31 -1.93 -11.46 8.28
N PRO A 32 -2.03 -11.04 9.56
CA PRO A 32 -3.34 -10.87 10.19
C PRO A 32 -4.02 -9.60 9.70
N ALA A 33 -4.43 -9.61 8.43
CA ALA A 33 -4.99 -8.44 7.77
C ALA A 33 -6.06 -8.86 6.77
N ARG A 34 -7.03 -7.97 6.61
CA ARG A 34 -8.03 -8.08 5.55
C ARG A 34 -7.46 -7.44 4.29
N ILE A 35 -7.52 -8.14 3.17
CA ILE A 35 -6.94 -7.68 1.92
C ILE A 35 -8.03 -7.23 0.97
N LEU A 36 -7.92 -6.01 0.49
CA LEU A 36 -8.78 -5.44 -0.54
C LEU A 36 -7.95 -5.16 -1.79
N GLU A 37 -8.62 -5.08 -2.94
CA GLU A 37 -7.97 -4.84 -4.22
C GLU A 37 -8.67 -3.75 -5.00
N ALA A 38 -7.91 -2.99 -5.76
CA ALA A 38 -8.40 -2.04 -6.75
C ALA A 38 -7.54 -2.16 -8.00
N ASP A 39 -8.14 -1.89 -9.16
CA ASP A 39 -7.44 -2.00 -10.44
C ASP A 39 -7.12 -0.65 -11.06
N ASN A 40 -7.41 0.44 -10.37
CA ASN A 40 -7.13 1.79 -10.86
C ASN A 40 -7.09 2.75 -9.68
N GLY A 41 -6.55 3.95 -9.93
CA GLY A 41 -6.32 4.94 -8.87
C GLY A 41 -7.60 5.54 -8.32
N LEU A 42 -8.62 5.76 -9.15
CA LEU A 42 -9.87 6.35 -8.68
C LEU A 42 -10.61 5.41 -7.75
N ASP A 43 -10.71 4.13 -8.11
CA ASP A 43 -11.34 3.12 -7.26
C ASP A 43 -10.52 2.93 -5.97
N ALA A 44 -9.19 2.99 -6.09
CA ALA A 44 -8.33 2.92 -4.92
C ALA A 44 -8.64 4.03 -3.93
N MET A 45 -8.78 5.27 -4.42
CA MET A 45 -9.10 6.39 -3.53
C MET A 45 -10.45 6.24 -2.86
N SER A 46 -11.46 5.72 -3.58
CA SER A 46 -12.77 5.45 -2.96
C SER A 46 -12.64 4.46 -1.80
N LEU A 47 -11.89 3.37 -2.01
CA LEU A 47 -11.66 2.38 -0.96
C LEU A 47 -10.84 2.95 0.19
N ILE A 48 -9.84 3.76 -0.10
CA ILE A 48 -9.01 4.39 0.91
C ILE A 48 -9.86 5.28 1.82
N GLU A 49 -10.75 6.07 1.23
CA GLU A 49 -11.61 6.95 2.00
C GLU A 49 -12.62 6.18 2.85
N GLN A 50 -13.16 5.09 2.33
CA GLN A 50 -14.16 4.29 3.02
C GLN A 50 -13.53 3.40 4.09
N GLU A 51 -12.45 2.73 3.77
CA GLU A 51 -11.88 1.66 4.61
C GLU A 51 -10.71 2.11 5.45
N LYS A 52 -10.08 3.22 5.09
CA LYS A 52 -8.90 3.78 5.78
C LYS A 52 -7.88 2.68 6.10
N PRO A 53 -7.31 2.03 5.07
CA PRO A 53 -6.42 0.91 5.28
C PRO A 53 -5.17 1.31 6.06
N ALA A 54 -4.56 0.34 6.73
CA ALA A 54 -3.30 0.56 7.42
C ALA A 54 -2.12 0.60 6.44
N LEU A 55 -2.25 -0.13 5.32
CA LEU A 55 -1.19 -0.24 4.32
C LEU A 55 -1.79 -0.21 2.92
N VAL A 56 -1.18 0.57 2.04
CA VAL A 56 -1.51 0.59 0.61
C VAL A 56 -0.27 0.16 -0.15
N VAL A 57 -0.40 -0.88 -0.98
CA VAL A 57 0.64 -1.34 -1.89
C VAL A 57 0.14 -1.00 -3.28
N THR A 58 0.73 -0.02 -3.93
CA THR A 58 0.22 0.49 -5.20
C THR A 58 1.27 0.51 -6.29
N ASP A 59 0.88 0.06 -7.48
CA ASP A 59 1.69 0.24 -8.68
C ASP A 59 1.80 1.73 -8.98
N TYR A 60 2.96 2.13 -9.49
CA TYR A 60 3.17 3.51 -9.93
C TYR A 60 2.43 3.77 -11.24
N ALA A 61 2.60 2.89 -12.23
CA ALA A 61 2.08 3.12 -13.58
C ALA A 61 0.67 2.54 -13.73
N MET A 62 -0.33 3.40 -13.74
CA MET A 62 -1.74 3.03 -13.95
C MET A 62 -2.38 3.96 -14.96
N PRO A 63 -3.45 3.49 -15.67
CA PRO A 63 -3.98 4.26 -16.81
C PRO A 63 -4.70 5.57 -16.44
N ASP A 64 -5.26 5.71 -15.23
CA ASP A 64 -5.96 6.92 -14.81
C ASP A 64 -5.06 7.82 -13.96
N TRP A 65 -5.07 7.64 -12.65
CA TRP A 65 -4.12 8.28 -11.75
C TRP A 65 -2.94 7.34 -11.55
N ASP A 66 -1.72 7.84 -11.66
CA ASP A 66 -0.58 7.02 -11.28
C ASP A 66 -0.53 6.83 -9.75
N GLY A 67 0.29 5.88 -9.31
CA GLY A 67 0.36 5.56 -7.89
C GLY A 67 0.85 6.73 -7.04
N LEU A 68 1.69 7.58 -7.59
CA LEU A 68 2.19 8.74 -6.84
C LEU A 68 1.09 9.78 -6.62
N GLU A 69 0.18 9.94 -7.59
CA GLU A 69 -0.96 10.83 -7.42
C GLU A 69 -1.87 10.34 -6.29
N VAL A 70 -2.11 9.03 -6.23
CA VAL A 70 -2.86 8.42 -5.11
C VAL A 70 -2.17 8.75 -3.78
N CYS A 71 -0.84 8.61 -3.73
CA CYS A 71 -0.07 8.90 -2.53
C CYS A 71 -0.21 10.37 -2.12
N HIS A 72 -0.12 11.27 -3.06
CA HIS A 72 -0.28 12.71 -2.78
C HIS A 72 -1.68 13.02 -2.25
N GLN A 73 -2.72 12.39 -2.81
CA GLN A 73 -4.08 12.59 -2.33
C GLN A 73 -4.24 12.11 -0.89
N ILE A 74 -3.62 10.98 -0.56
CA ILE A 74 -3.62 10.48 0.83
C ILE A 74 -2.98 11.49 1.77
N ARG A 75 -1.82 12.03 1.38
CA ARG A 75 -1.05 12.93 2.26
C ARG A 75 -1.69 14.30 2.42
N LYS A 76 -2.64 14.67 1.57
CA LYS A 76 -3.42 15.90 1.74
C LYS A 76 -4.52 15.78 2.78
N ARG A 77 -4.88 14.56 3.19
CA ARG A 77 -6.01 14.31 4.09
C ARG A 77 -5.52 14.07 5.51
N PRO A 78 -5.91 14.93 6.49
CA PRO A 78 -5.47 14.71 7.87
C PRO A 78 -5.89 13.37 8.46
N ASP A 79 -7.04 12.86 8.05
CA ASP A 79 -7.58 11.60 8.57
C ASP A 79 -6.92 10.35 7.97
N LEU A 80 -6.01 10.53 7.00
CA LEU A 80 -5.36 9.43 6.31
C LEU A 80 -3.85 9.37 6.55
N GLN A 81 -3.33 10.18 7.47
CA GLN A 81 -1.88 10.27 7.68
C GLN A 81 -1.28 9.00 8.28
N HIS A 82 -2.10 8.17 8.92
CA HIS A 82 -1.65 6.90 9.49
C HIS A 82 -1.30 5.85 8.45
N ILE A 83 -1.74 6.02 7.21
CA ILE A 83 -1.59 5.01 6.17
C ILE A 83 -0.14 4.87 5.77
N LYS A 84 0.37 3.64 5.83
CA LYS A 84 1.68 3.30 5.28
C LYS A 84 1.53 2.99 3.81
N ILE A 85 2.50 3.41 3.01
CA ILE A 85 2.43 3.28 1.55
C ILE A 85 3.70 2.64 1.03
N VAL A 86 3.53 1.59 0.23
CA VAL A 86 4.60 0.98 -0.55
C VAL A 86 4.28 1.21 -2.03
N LEU A 87 5.19 1.86 -2.72
CA LEU A 87 5.03 2.14 -4.15
C LEU A 87 5.82 1.11 -4.95
N ILE A 88 5.16 0.52 -5.94
CA ILE A 88 5.78 -0.49 -6.80
C ILE A 88 6.09 0.16 -8.13
N THR A 89 7.35 0.12 -8.53
CA THR A 89 7.82 0.79 -9.73
C THR A 89 8.24 -0.22 -10.80
N GLY A 90 8.41 0.25 -12.02
CA GLY A 90 8.95 -0.57 -13.10
C GLY A 90 10.45 -0.84 -12.92
N GLN A 91 11.18 -0.90 -14.04
CA GLN A 91 12.56 -1.38 -14.04
C GLN A 91 13.55 -0.47 -13.37
N ALA A 92 13.33 0.83 -13.42
CA ALA A 92 14.25 1.80 -12.82
C ALA A 92 13.44 2.74 -11.93
N THR A 93 13.94 3.02 -10.74
CA THR A 93 13.32 3.97 -9.85
C THR A 93 13.71 5.38 -10.30
N PRO A 94 12.75 6.19 -10.81
CA PRO A 94 13.07 7.57 -11.17
C PRO A 94 13.51 8.36 -9.94
N PRO A 95 14.39 9.36 -10.09
CA PRO A 95 14.86 10.15 -8.96
C PRO A 95 13.75 10.78 -8.13
N PHE A 96 12.64 11.20 -8.76
CA PHE A 96 11.54 11.81 -8.02
C PHE A 96 10.84 10.85 -7.06
N LEU A 97 10.93 9.55 -7.29
CA LEU A 97 10.38 8.56 -6.36
C LEU A 97 11.23 8.45 -5.10
N LEU A 98 12.54 8.61 -5.24
CA LEU A 98 13.43 8.67 -4.08
C LEU A 98 13.11 9.89 -3.22
N GLU A 99 12.80 11.02 -3.86
CA GLU A 99 12.36 12.20 -3.13
C GLU A 99 11.05 11.96 -2.39
N ALA A 100 10.10 11.24 -3.00
CA ALA A 100 8.84 10.90 -2.35
C ALA A 100 9.06 10.09 -1.07
N VAL A 101 10.02 9.15 -1.08
CA VAL A 101 10.40 8.42 0.13
C VAL A 101 11.04 9.35 1.15
N ASN A 102 11.99 10.19 0.71
CA ASN A 102 12.72 11.08 1.60
C ASN A 102 11.83 12.12 2.26
N PHE A 103 10.80 12.59 1.56
CA PHE A 103 9.86 13.57 2.11
C PHE A 103 8.66 12.91 2.82
N GLY A 104 8.65 11.59 2.95
CA GLY A 104 7.62 10.89 3.70
C GLY A 104 6.30 10.73 2.97
N VAL A 105 6.25 10.98 1.67
CA VAL A 105 5.03 10.74 0.87
C VAL A 105 4.74 9.26 0.80
N VAL A 106 5.77 8.44 0.56
CA VAL A 106 5.68 7.00 0.62
C VAL A 106 6.66 6.46 1.65
N ASN A 107 6.37 5.28 2.20
CA ASN A 107 7.22 4.65 3.21
C ASN A 107 8.32 3.82 2.60
N ALA A 108 8.09 3.28 1.42
CA ALA A 108 9.08 2.49 0.70
C ALA A 108 8.70 2.39 -0.78
N ALA A 109 9.68 2.10 -1.61
CA ALA A 109 9.47 1.81 -3.03
C ALA A 109 10.19 0.52 -3.37
N LEU A 110 9.52 -0.37 -4.12
CA LEU A 110 10.10 -1.62 -4.59
C LEU A 110 10.00 -1.67 -6.11
N ALA A 111 11.04 -2.19 -6.74
CA ALA A 111 11.05 -2.33 -8.21
C ALA A 111 10.56 -3.71 -8.64
N LYS A 112 9.88 -3.76 -9.78
CA LYS A 112 9.47 -5.03 -10.39
C LYS A 112 10.70 -5.67 -11.07
N PRO A 113 10.83 -7.00 -11.02
CA PRO A 113 9.94 -7.97 -10.38
C PRO A 113 10.10 -7.92 -8.87
N VAL A 114 8.98 -7.87 -8.15
CA VAL A 114 8.99 -7.74 -6.71
C VAL A 114 9.36 -9.07 -6.08
N ASN A 115 10.31 -9.04 -5.15
CA ASN A 115 10.64 -10.20 -4.33
C ASN A 115 9.53 -10.38 -3.30
N ILE A 116 8.85 -11.52 -3.35
CA ILE A 116 7.67 -11.78 -2.52
C ILE A 116 8.01 -11.79 -1.03
N ASN A 117 9.16 -12.39 -0.68
CA ASN A 117 9.59 -12.42 0.72
C ASN A 117 9.92 -11.01 1.22
N GLU A 118 10.53 -10.20 0.37
CA GLU A 118 10.83 -8.82 0.73
C GLU A 118 9.56 -8.01 0.95
N LEU A 119 8.57 -8.17 0.08
CA LEU A 119 7.27 -7.50 0.24
C LEU A 119 6.60 -7.94 1.54
N GLN A 120 6.58 -9.24 1.82
CA GLN A 120 5.97 -9.76 3.04
C GLN A 120 6.66 -9.21 4.29
N GLN A 121 7.99 -9.20 4.31
CA GLN A 121 8.75 -8.68 5.44
C GLN A 121 8.53 -7.19 5.62
N LEU A 122 8.51 -6.44 4.53
CA LEU A 122 8.27 -5.00 4.58
C LEU A 122 6.86 -4.70 5.10
N ALA A 123 5.85 -5.41 4.59
CA ALA A 123 4.47 -5.25 5.04
C ALA A 123 4.32 -5.59 6.51
N THR A 124 4.95 -6.67 6.96
CA THR A 124 4.93 -7.07 8.37
C THR A 124 5.47 -5.93 9.24
N ARG A 125 6.59 -5.36 8.84
CA ARG A 125 7.23 -4.28 9.59
C ARG A 125 6.36 -3.02 9.61
N LEU A 126 5.79 -2.65 8.47
CA LEU A 126 4.97 -1.45 8.36
C LEU A 126 3.63 -1.58 9.08
N LEU A 127 3.10 -2.79 9.20
CA LEU A 127 1.87 -3.05 9.93
C LEU A 127 2.08 -3.21 11.43
N ALA A 128 3.31 -3.35 11.88
CA ALA A 128 3.59 -3.47 13.31
C ALA A 128 3.13 -2.22 14.02
N ARG A 129 2.34 -2.40 15.09
CA ARG A 129 1.84 -1.28 15.87
C ARG A 129 2.91 -0.84 16.85
N ASP A 130 3.06 0.47 16.99
CA ASP A 130 3.94 1.00 18.02
C ASP A 130 3.40 0.59 19.39
N ARG A 131 4.30 0.17 20.24
CA ARG A 131 3.96 -0.09 21.63
C ARG A 131 4.46 1.07 22.45
N ALA A 132 3.54 1.62 23.19
CA ALA A 132 3.89 2.71 24.10
C ALA A 132 4.92 2.28 25.12
#